data_7b6fa50f5092593452c047f4ac495c78
#
_entry.id   7b6fa50f5092593452c047f4ac495c78
#
_cell.length_a   1.000
_cell.length_b   1.000
_cell.length_c   1.000
_cell.angle_alpha   90.00
_cell.angle_beta   90.00
_cell.angle_gamma   90.00
#
_symmetry.space_group_name_H-M   'P 1'
#
loop_
_entity.id
_entity.type
_entity.pdbx_description
1 polymer ?
#
loop_
_entity_poly.entity_id
_entity_poly.type
_entity_poly.pdbx_seq_one_letter_code
_entity_poly.pdbx_strand_id
1 'polypeptide(L)'
;MVKILTDLMKIKKKQCDVCKKEKMIWKNHEGKKICKQCWNGVKTTKAKSTAVKRVLPSPSFKRSKEEMLYTAKRIIFLNEHSMCEAHLPGCLNVSQQVHHKKGRIGELLLDTKYWLAVCDSCHKWIEANSKLAKEMGFSLSRLEKDNTK
;
A
#
# COMPACT_ATOMS: atom_id res chain seq x y z
N MET A 1 -30.08 -18.81 -42.68
CA MET A 1 -28.87 -18.51 -41.88
C MET A 1 -29.14 -18.46 -40.37
N VAL A 2 -29.78 -19.48 -39.75
CA VAL A 2 -30.14 -19.45 -38.31
C VAL A 2 -29.60 -20.67 -37.57
N LYS A 3 -28.90 -21.61 -38.20
CA LYS A 3 -28.36 -22.85 -37.57
C LYS A 3 -26.95 -22.72 -37.03
N ILE A 4 -26.24 -21.60 -37.17
CA ILE A 4 -24.83 -21.46 -36.73
C ILE A 4 -24.70 -20.90 -35.30
N LEU A 5 -25.76 -20.31 -34.76
CA LEU A 5 -25.73 -19.67 -33.43
C LEU A 5 -26.08 -20.60 -32.26
N THR A 6 -26.58 -21.79 -32.51
CA THR A 6 -27.01 -22.74 -31.43
C THR A 6 -25.95 -23.75 -30.99
N ASP A 7 -24.81 -23.84 -31.69
CA ASP A 7 -23.77 -24.83 -31.42
C ASP A 7 -22.65 -24.35 -30.52
N LEU A 8 -22.64 -23.06 -30.17
CA LEU A 8 -21.53 -22.42 -29.43
C LEU A 8 -21.62 -22.53 -27.90
N MET A 9 -22.67 -23.16 -27.35
CA MET A 9 -22.81 -23.30 -25.88
C MET A 9 -23.23 -24.73 -25.44
N LYS A 10 -22.68 -25.78 -26.01
CA LYS A 10 -22.76 -27.10 -25.37
C LYS A 10 -21.76 -27.20 -24.22
N ILE A 11 -22.05 -26.53 -23.08
CA ILE A 11 -21.31 -26.72 -21.84
C ILE A 11 -21.39 -28.18 -21.45
N LYS A 12 -20.27 -28.92 -21.57
CA LYS A 12 -20.21 -30.34 -21.22
C LYS A 12 -20.45 -30.49 -19.70
N LYS A 13 -21.64 -30.98 -19.33
CA LYS A 13 -21.93 -31.35 -17.95
C LYS A 13 -21.16 -32.61 -17.62
N LYS A 14 -20.61 -32.70 -16.42
CA LYS A 14 -19.90 -33.86 -15.88
C LYS A 14 -20.46 -34.16 -14.48
N GLN A 15 -20.32 -35.38 -14.04
CA GLN A 15 -20.77 -35.78 -12.70
C GLN A 15 -19.88 -35.10 -11.65
N CYS A 16 -20.50 -34.44 -10.68
CA CYS A 16 -19.83 -33.89 -9.50
C CYS A 16 -19.55 -35.02 -8.49
N ASP A 17 -18.30 -35.14 -8.06
CA ASP A 17 -17.90 -36.21 -7.16
C ASP A 17 -18.49 -36.09 -5.75
N VAL A 18 -18.95 -34.91 -5.37
CA VAL A 18 -19.54 -34.64 -4.04
C VAL A 18 -21.05 -34.90 -4.04
N CYS A 19 -21.82 -34.28 -4.95
CA CYS A 19 -23.29 -34.45 -4.95
C CYS A 19 -23.81 -35.49 -5.95
N LYS A 20 -22.91 -36.12 -6.73
CA LYS A 20 -23.22 -37.16 -7.74
C LYS A 20 -24.17 -36.72 -8.86
N LYS A 21 -24.50 -35.44 -8.96
CA LYS A 21 -25.38 -34.87 -9.98
C LYS A 21 -24.57 -34.36 -11.19
N GLU A 22 -25.13 -34.51 -12.38
CA GLU A 22 -24.56 -33.97 -13.62
C GLU A 22 -24.69 -32.44 -13.60
N LYS A 23 -23.57 -31.73 -13.48
CA LYS A 23 -23.49 -30.27 -13.42
C LYS A 23 -22.22 -29.79 -14.10
N MET A 24 -22.15 -28.50 -14.35
CA MET A 24 -20.90 -27.83 -14.74
C MET A 24 -19.90 -27.94 -13.59
N ILE A 25 -18.74 -28.52 -13.86
CA ILE A 25 -17.66 -28.60 -12.87
C ILE A 25 -17.01 -27.25 -12.76
N TRP A 26 -16.93 -26.72 -11.53
CA TRP A 26 -16.34 -25.43 -11.21
C TRP A 26 -14.86 -25.54 -10.93
N LYS A 27 -14.45 -26.55 -10.16
CA LYS A 27 -13.04 -26.77 -9.80
C LYS A 27 -12.74 -28.25 -9.58
N ASN A 28 -11.48 -28.62 -9.81
CA ASN A 28 -10.90 -29.87 -9.31
C ASN A 28 -10.18 -29.54 -8.00
N HIS A 29 -10.48 -30.27 -6.94
CA HIS A 29 -9.88 -30.15 -5.62
C HIS A 29 -9.58 -31.52 -5.06
N GLU A 30 -8.35 -31.78 -4.70
CA GLU A 30 -7.87 -33.10 -4.21
C GLU A 30 -8.29 -34.26 -5.13
N GLY A 31 -8.13 -34.06 -6.44
CA GLY A 31 -8.50 -35.07 -7.44
C GLY A 31 -10.00 -35.23 -7.72
N LYS A 32 -10.89 -34.50 -7.01
CA LYS A 32 -12.34 -34.55 -7.15
C LYS A 32 -12.88 -33.41 -7.99
N LYS A 33 -13.80 -33.73 -8.90
CA LYS A 33 -14.51 -32.74 -9.73
C LYS A 33 -15.69 -32.19 -8.96
N ILE A 34 -15.69 -30.90 -8.65
CA ILE A 34 -16.66 -30.27 -7.76
C ILE A 34 -17.45 -29.18 -8.48
N CYS A 35 -18.79 -29.24 -8.40
CA CYS A 35 -19.66 -28.18 -8.94
C CYS A 35 -19.65 -26.93 -8.02
N LYS A 36 -20.11 -25.79 -8.55
CA LYS A 36 -20.08 -24.51 -7.83
C LYS A 36 -20.78 -24.53 -6.47
N GLN A 37 -21.92 -25.22 -6.35
CA GLN A 37 -22.68 -25.33 -5.10
C GLN A 37 -21.91 -26.09 -4.03
N CYS A 38 -21.35 -27.27 -4.40
CA CYS A 38 -20.55 -28.06 -3.48
C CYS A 38 -19.24 -27.35 -3.11
N TRP A 39 -18.63 -26.61 -4.04
CA TRP A 39 -17.44 -25.80 -3.76
C TRP A 39 -17.70 -24.70 -2.73
N ASN A 40 -18.84 -24.02 -2.79
CA ASN A 40 -19.20 -23.02 -1.80
C ASN A 40 -19.39 -23.64 -0.40
N GLY A 41 -19.94 -24.85 -0.31
CA GLY A 41 -20.02 -25.61 0.93
C GLY A 41 -18.65 -25.98 1.51
N VAL A 42 -17.70 -26.39 0.67
CA VAL A 42 -16.31 -26.69 1.09
C VAL A 42 -15.58 -25.45 1.60
N LYS A 43 -15.84 -24.28 1.02
CA LYS A 43 -15.24 -23.02 1.48
C LYS A 43 -15.68 -22.60 2.89
N THR A 44 -16.92 -22.92 3.26
CA THR A 44 -17.45 -22.55 4.58
C THR A 44 -16.87 -23.39 5.72
N THR A 45 -16.31 -24.56 5.41
CA THR A 45 -15.68 -25.45 6.41
C THR A 45 -14.19 -25.12 6.68
N LYS A 46 -13.55 -24.22 5.92
CA LYS A 46 -12.26 -23.69 6.32
C LYS A 46 -12.48 -22.89 7.59
N ALA A 47 -12.11 -23.44 8.73
CA ALA A 47 -12.03 -22.73 9.99
C ALA A 47 -11.38 -21.38 9.71
N LYS A 48 -12.06 -20.29 10.10
CA LYS A 48 -11.43 -18.96 10.15
C LYS A 48 -10.22 -19.16 11.05
N SER A 49 -9.03 -19.17 10.48
CA SER A 49 -7.82 -19.04 11.28
C SER A 49 -8.04 -17.75 12.05
N THR A 50 -8.22 -17.85 13.34
CA THR A 50 -8.17 -16.72 14.25
C THR A 50 -6.73 -16.22 14.14
N ALA A 51 -6.51 -15.31 13.18
CA ALA A 51 -5.25 -14.59 13.11
C ALA A 51 -5.14 -13.86 14.44
N VAL A 52 -4.33 -14.42 15.34
CA VAL A 52 -3.96 -13.76 16.58
C VAL A 52 -3.39 -12.42 16.15
N LYS A 53 -4.13 -11.34 16.42
CA LYS A 53 -3.64 -9.99 16.18
C LYS A 53 -2.34 -9.87 16.97
N ARG A 54 -1.21 -9.86 16.26
CA ARG A 54 0.08 -9.58 16.91
C ARG A 54 -0.04 -8.18 17.48
N VAL A 55 -0.15 -8.12 18.81
CA VAL A 55 -0.05 -6.86 19.53
C VAL A 55 1.38 -6.39 19.34
N LEU A 56 1.56 -5.33 18.57
CA LEU A 56 2.88 -4.73 18.41
C LEU A 56 3.30 -4.19 19.79
N PRO A 57 4.55 -4.44 20.21
CA PRO A 57 5.05 -3.90 21.46
C PRO A 57 4.95 -2.37 21.44
N SER A 58 4.62 -1.79 22.58
CA SER A 58 4.60 -0.32 22.74
C SER A 58 5.99 0.25 22.38
N PRO A 59 6.05 1.44 21.78
CA PRO A 59 7.31 2.08 21.45
C PRO A 59 8.14 2.29 22.73
N SER A 60 9.47 2.20 22.61
CA SER A 60 10.36 2.47 23.72
C SER A 60 10.20 3.92 24.20
N PHE A 61 10.51 4.18 25.47
CA PHE A 61 10.45 5.53 26.07
C PHE A 61 11.22 6.58 25.24
N LYS A 62 12.42 6.21 24.77
CA LYS A 62 13.23 7.06 23.89
C LYS A 62 12.47 7.43 22.61
N ARG A 63 11.89 6.44 21.94
CA ARG A 63 11.12 6.66 20.71
C ARG A 63 9.87 7.51 20.95
N SER A 64 9.16 7.30 22.04
CA SER A 64 7.99 8.11 22.39
C SER A 64 8.36 9.59 22.61
N LYS A 65 9.51 9.86 23.25
CA LYS A 65 10.02 11.21 23.45
C LYS A 65 10.42 11.87 22.11
N GLU A 66 11.10 11.13 21.23
CA GLU A 66 11.46 11.59 19.89
C GLU A 66 10.21 11.92 19.04
N GLU A 67 9.16 11.11 19.13
CA GLU A 67 7.89 11.29 18.44
C GLU A 67 7.14 12.55 18.93
N MET A 68 7.16 12.83 20.24
CA MET A 68 6.60 14.07 20.79
C MET A 68 7.34 15.31 20.26
N LEU A 69 8.66 15.28 20.25
CA LEU A 69 9.49 16.38 19.74
C LEU A 69 9.27 16.59 18.24
N TYR A 70 9.18 15.49 17.49
CA TYR A 70 8.88 15.54 16.06
C TYR A 70 7.51 16.16 15.80
N THR A 71 6.49 15.77 16.54
CA THR A 71 5.13 16.31 16.38
C THR A 71 5.09 17.81 16.62
N ALA A 72 5.72 18.29 17.70
CA ALA A 72 5.81 19.72 18.01
C ALA A 72 6.53 20.50 16.92
N LYS A 73 7.71 20.04 16.50
CA LYS A 73 8.51 20.69 15.43
C LYS A 73 7.76 20.68 14.08
N ARG A 74 7.09 19.57 13.76
CA ARG A 74 6.31 19.44 12.53
C ARG A 74 5.19 20.48 12.43
N ILE A 75 4.48 20.74 13.52
CA ILE A 75 3.41 21.74 13.55
C ILE A 75 3.99 23.13 13.26
N ILE A 76 5.07 23.50 13.93
CA ILE A 76 5.74 24.79 13.72
C ILE A 76 6.22 24.91 12.27
N PHE A 77 6.91 23.90 11.75
CA PHE A 77 7.43 23.88 10.39
C PHE A 77 6.31 24.03 9.33
N LEU A 78 5.21 23.33 9.47
CA LEU A 78 4.10 23.42 8.51
C LEU A 78 3.35 24.77 8.60
N ASN A 79 3.36 25.44 9.76
CA ASN A 79 2.81 26.78 9.90
C ASN A 79 3.70 27.83 9.21
N GLU A 80 5.01 27.66 9.28
CA GLU A 80 5.98 28.54 8.61
C GLU A 80 6.01 28.29 7.09
N HIS A 81 5.84 27.04 6.66
CA HIS A 81 5.85 26.58 5.27
C HIS A 81 4.45 26.11 4.83
N SER A 82 3.49 27.04 4.76
CA SER A 82 2.09 26.73 4.46
C SER A 82 1.84 26.29 3.02
N MET A 83 2.76 26.59 2.11
CA MET A 83 2.68 26.24 0.68
C MET A 83 3.49 24.99 0.37
N CYS A 84 3.01 24.18 -0.57
CA CYS A 84 3.75 23.01 -1.05
C CYS A 84 5.00 23.45 -1.82
N GLU A 85 6.17 23.03 -1.37
CA GLU A 85 7.47 23.42 -1.96
C GLU A 85 7.83 22.58 -3.20
N ALA A 86 7.19 21.44 -3.40
CA ALA A 86 7.53 20.55 -4.52
C ALA A 86 6.91 20.97 -5.86
N HIS A 87 5.74 21.60 -5.84
CA HIS A 87 5.02 22.08 -7.03
C HIS A 87 4.97 21.11 -8.22
N LEU A 88 4.76 19.81 -7.96
CA LEU A 88 4.70 18.78 -8.99
C LEU A 88 3.35 18.78 -9.72
N PRO A 89 3.22 18.12 -10.89
CA PRO A 89 1.94 17.98 -11.59
C PRO A 89 0.85 17.42 -10.68
N GLY A 90 -0.30 18.10 -10.61
CA GLY A 90 -1.39 17.77 -9.69
C GLY A 90 -1.19 18.29 -8.25
N CYS A 91 -0.30 19.25 -8.05
CA CYS A 91 -0.07 19.90 -6.76
C CYS A 91 -1.34 20.57 -6.23
N LEU A 92 -1.64 20.36 -4.94
CA LEU A 92 -2.76 21.01 -4.24
C LEU A 92 -2.39 22.38 -3.65
N ASN A 93 -1.17 22.86 -3.86
CA ASN A 93 -0.57 24.11 -3.40
C ASN A 93 -0.41 24.24 -1.87
N VAL A 94 -1.29 23.71 -1.05
CA VAL A 94 -1.22 23.78 0.40
C VAL A 94 -0.41 22.62 0.96
N SER A 95 0.55 22.90 1.84
CA SER A 95 1.33 21.88 2.52
C SER A 95 0.50 21.21 3.63
N GLN A 96 0.58 19.90 3.71
CA GLN A 96 -0.15 19.08 4.70
C GLN A 96 0.78 18.09 5.41
N GLN A 97 1.89 17.79 4.78
CA GLN A 97 2.82 16.74 5.21
C GLN A 97 4.27 17.23 5.12
N VAL A 98 5.12 16.63 5.95
CA VAL A 98 6.56 16.81 5.88
C VAL A 98 7.18 15.60 5.21
N HIS A 99 7.82 15.81 4.08
CA HIS A 99 8.67 14.81 3.44
C HIS A 99 10.11 14.93 3.94
N HIS A 100 10.73 13.80 4.32
CA HIS A 100 12.10 13.76 4.82
C HIS A 100 13.05 13.37 3.69
N LYS A 101 13.79 14.33 3.14
CA LYS A 101 14.71 14.13 2.00
C LYS A 101 15.76 13.03 2.24
N LYS A 102 16.30 12.90 3.47
CA LYS A 102 17.30 11.88 3.86
C LYS A 102 16.70 10.72 4.68
N GLY A 103 15.37 10.66 4.84
CA GLY A 103 14.69 9.67 5.64
C GLY A 103 14.55 10.06 7.12
N ARG A 104 14.05 9.12 7.95
CA ARG A 104 13.55 9.38 9.32
C ARG A 104 14.34 8.59 10.38
N ILE A 105 15.64 8.42 10.24
CA ILE A 105 16.44 7.58 11.15
C ILE A 105 17.33 8.45 12.03
N GLY A 106 17.29 8.21 13.33
CA GLY A 106 18.12 8.91 14.32
C GLY A 106 17.86 10.43 14.28
N GLU A 107 18.92 11.21 14.31
CA GLU A 107 18.87 12.66 14.34
C GLU A 107 18.18 13.28 13.11
N LEU A 108 18.21 12.60 11.96
CA LEU A 108 17.54 13.05 10.72
C LEU A 108 16.04 13.22 10.87
N LEU A 109 15.41 12.55 11.85
CA LEU A 109 13.99 12.72 12.13
C LEU A 109 13.66 14.16 12.55
N LEU A 110 14.54 14.81 13.30
CA LEU A 110 14.32 16.13 13.89
C LEU A 110 15.09 17.24 13.18
N ASP A 111 15.88 16.91 12.15
CA ASP A 111 16.67 17.85 11.39
C ASP A 111 15.84 18.50 10.28
N THR A 112 15.35 19.70 10.54
CA THR A 112 14.48 20.48 9.62
C THR A 112 15.18 20.86 8.31
N LYS A 113 16.51 20.83 8.25
CA LYS A 113 17.28 21.08 7.02
C LYS A 113 16.90 20.10 5.88
N TYR A 114 16.54 18.87 6.24
CA TYR A 114 16.14 17.83 5.28
C TYR A 114 14.63 17.64 5.21
N TRP A 115 13.86 18.57 5.75
CA TRP A 115 12.43 18.54 5.63
C TRP A 115 12.00 19.28 4.36
N LEU A 116 10.85 18.89 3.82
CA LEU A 116 10.20 19.52 2.69
C LEU A 116 8.70 19.55 2.98
N ALA A 117 8.11 20.74 2.95
CA ALA A 117 6.68 20.90 3.13
C ALA A 117 5.95 20.52 1.83
N VAL A 118 5.09 19.51 1.86
CA VAL A 118 4.45 18.98 0.66
C VAL A 118 2.96 18.73 0.88
N CYS A 119 2.17 18.84 -0.20
CA CYS A 119 0.80 18.36 -0.23
C CYS A 119 0.76 16.83 -0.38
N ASP A 120 -0.37 16.21 -0.09
CA ASP A 120 -0.56 14.75 -0.19
C ASP A 120 -0.26 14.20 -1.60
N SER A 121 -0.69 14.92 -2.64
CA SER A 121 -0.44 14.54 -4.04
C SER A 121 1.05 14.51 -4.38
N CYS A 122 1.79 15.57 -4.04
CA CYS A 122 3.23 15.65 -4.28
C CYS A 122 4.01 14.62 -3.44
N HIS A 123 3.60 14.37 -2.18
CA HIS A 123 4.25 13.37 -1.33
C HIS A 123 4.13 11.96 -1.93
N LYS A 124 2.94 11.57 -2.36
CA LYS A 124 2.71 10.29 -3.05
C LYS A 124 3.50 10.17 -4.34
N TRP A 125 3.59 11.25 -5.11
CA TRP A 125 4.38 11.26 -6.34
C TRP A 125 5.87 11.04 -6.06
N ILE A 126 6.44 11.71 -5.06
CA ILE A 126 7.85 11.57 -4.64
C ILE A 126 8.15 10.12 -4.22
N GLU A 127 7.27 9.51 -3.45
CA GLU A 127 7.42 8.12 -3.01
C GLU A 127 7.33 7.12 -4.18
N ALA A 128 6.41 7.34 -5.12
CA ALA A 128 6.23 6.49 -6.29
C ALA A 128 7.37 6.62 -7.31
N ASN A 129 8.01 7.80 -7.41
CA ASN A 129 9.01 8.11 -8.43
C ASN A 129 10.40 8.36 -7.82
N SER A 130 10.89 7.44 -7.00
CA SER A 130 12.10 7.60 -6.19
C SER A 130 13.36 7.99 -6.97
N LYS A 131 13.52 7.56 -8.22
CA LYS A 131 14.65 7.93 -9.09
C LYS A 131 14.56 9.39 -9.50
N LEU A 132 13.44 9.80 -10.08
CA LEU A 132 13.20 11.19 -10.49
C LEU A 132 13.23 12.15 -9.28
N ALA A 133 12.69 11.73 -8.15
CA ALA A 133 12.73 12.51 -6.92
C ALA A 133 14.16 12.77 -6.43
N LYS A 134 15.10 11.84 -6.66
CA LYS A 134 16.54 12.07 -6.39
C LYS A 134 17.17 13.04 -7.37
N GLU A 135 16.89 12.89 -8.65
CA GLU A 135 17.39 13.80 -9.70
C GLU A 135 16.91 15.24 -9.47
N MET A 136 15.68 15.42 -9.01
CA MET A 136 15.08 16.71 -8.67
C MET A 136 15.47 17.24 -7.28
N GLY A 137 16.24 16.50 -6.49
CA GLY A 137 16.68 16.90 -5.15
C GLY A 137 15.61 16.79 -4.04
N PHE A 138 14.47 16.16 -4.31
CA PHE A 138 13.45 15.88 -3.28
C PHE A 138 13.78 14.69 -2.39
N SER A 139 14.66 13.80 -2.84
CA SER A 139 15.18 12.68 -2.05
C SER A 139 16.70 12.66 -2.14
N LEU A 140 17.37 12.47 -1.01
CA LEU A 140 18.83 12.45 -0.92
C LEU A 140 19.30 11.10 -0.38
N SER A 141 20.52 10.71 -0.75
CA SER A 141 21.17 9.55 -0.15
C SER A 141 21.56 9.86 1.30
N ARG A 142 21.30 8.93 2.22
CA ARG A 142 21.74 9.07 3.62
C ARG A 142 23.27 9.09 3.77
N LEU A 143 23.97 8.50 2.82
CA LEU A 143 25.43 8.36 2.85
C LEU A 143 26.14 9.57 2.21
N GLU A 144 25.43 10.44 1.51
CA GLU A 144 26.01 11.66 0.97
C GLU A 144 26.29 12.62 2.11
N LYS A 145 27.57 12.94 2.25
CA LYS A 145 28.02 14.06 3.11
C LYS A 145 27.56 15.37 2.47
N ASP A 146 27.03 16.26 3.29
CA ASP A 146 26.67 17.59 2.80
C ASP A 146 27.95 18.32 2.40
N ASN A 147 28.17 18.45 1.09
CA ASN A 147 29.17 19.38 0.56
C ASN A 147 28.61 20.82 0.70
N THR A 148 28.40 21.26 1.92
CA THR A 148 28.19 22.67 2.20
C THR A 148 29.55 23.38 2.16
N LYS A 149 29.82 23.98 0.99
CA LYS A 149 30.75 25.11 0.92
C LYS A 149 30.10 26.34 1.51
#